data_8939e0cd5e6f8a804d0325aefa7ab41d
#
_entry.id   8939e0cd5e6f8a804d0325aefa7ab41d
#
_cell.length_a   1.000
_cell.length_b   1.000
_cell.length_c   1.000
_cell.angle_alpha   90.00
_cell.angle_beta   90.00
_cell.angle_gamma   90.00
#
_symmetry.space_group_name_H-M   'P 1'
#
loop_
_entity.id
_entity.type
_entity.pdbx_description
1 polymer ?
#
loop_
_entity_poly.entity_id
_entity_poly.type
_entity_poly.pdbx_seq_one_letter_code
_entity_poly.pdbx_strand_id
1 'polypeptide(L)'
;MNGSATTLGTRQSPAANYLSGTTQNSFSSSTRSNQATAEEVAHLFRQGRQGEAVALLNNQKEGKPPSVQQALDRMVSAELQFSISPNMMQTYQSLFATPAEIGTAIRQINEAGSQPPEMPDTSTLTEQQKFDVYASIVQTRGDQAAQNDLANGSSIIVGLRAETSTLANNGRGVYDDRIAVISRDTNGNVNVDEFLQVATEPSAQYDANLANHPDNHFRRSVGEDVTGDGIPDQGRLAASQTIQMYEDTHHNPASAGGSNFALRPTPQAVNQGQGGVERFTAGNGYVDSSNPATSDDLNRTFKIHAGSRTNTDSAGCTTIHPNDFVRFEDSVRTNSGQTIWNYVLTEVSP
;
A
#
# COMPACT_ATOMS: atom_id res chain seq x y z
N MET A 1 -60.86 6.90 7.32
CA MET A 1 -59.95 6.36 8.33
C MET A 1 -58.56 6.82 7.94
N ASN A 2 -57.95 7.59 8.84
CA ASN A 2 -56.72 8.37 8.61
C ASN A 2 -55.47 7.49 8.54
N GLY A 3 -54.66 7.66 7.51
CA GLY A 3 -53.29 7.11 7.43
C GLY A 3 -52.31 8.26 7.31
N SER A 4 -51.59 8.53 8.39
CA SER A 4 -50.53 9.53 8.46
C SER A 4 -49.32 9.09 7.63
N ALA A 5 -48.89 9.94 6.71
CA ALA A 5 -47.62 9.83 6.01
C ALA A 5 -46.51 10.44 6.87
N THR A 6 -45.55 9.63 7.28
CA THR A 6 -44.35 10.08 8.00
C THR A 6 -43.33 10.56 6.99
N THR A 7 -43.08 11.86 6.97
CA THR A 7 -42.04 12.50 6.18
C THR A 7 -40.66 12.18 6.78
N LEU A 8 -39.82 11.44 6.04
CA LEU A 8 -38.38 11.25 6.34
C LEU A 8 -37.66 12.58 6.07
N GLY A 9 -37.24 13.22 7.15
CA GLY A 9 -36.38 14.39 7.09
C GLY A 9 -34.98 14.00 6.60
N THR A 10 -34.62 14.48 5.44
CA THR A 10 -33.24 14.44 4.93
C THR A 10 -32.36 15.30 5.82
N ARG A 11 -31.43 14.67 6.54
CA ARG A 11 -30.34 15.38 7.21
C ARG A 11 -29.43 15.96 6.14
N GLN A 12 -29.44 17.26 5.97
CA GLN A 12 -28.45 18.00 5.19
C GLN A 12 -27.11 17.94 5.91
N SER A 13 -26.09 17.55 5.16
CA SER A 13 -24.68 17.56 5.58
C SER A 13 -24.23 19.02 5.83
N PRO A 14 -23.44 19.30 6.87
CA PRO A 14 -22.97 20.66 7.17
C PRO A 14 -22.10 21.33 6.08
N ALA A 15 -21.67 20.59 5.08
CA ALA A 15 -20.81 21.09 4.01
C ALA A 15 -21.52 21.97 2.96
N ALA A 16 -22.87 22.03 2.95
CA ALA A 16 -23.59 22.75 1.90
C ALA A 16 -23.79 24.26 2.16
N ASN A 17 -23.43 24.77 3.32
CA ASN A 17 -23.69 26.18 3.69
C ASN A 17 -22.50 27.13 3.51
N TYR A 18 -21.37 26.70 2.93
CA TYR A 18 -20.19 27.55 2.76
C TYR A 18 -20.05 28.20 1.37
N LEU A 19 -20.95 28.00 0.44
CA LEU A 19 -20.82 28.49 -0.94
C LEU A 19 -21.77 29.62 -1.36
N SER A 20 -22.46 30.30 -0.44
CA SER A 20 -23.28 31.47 -0.82
C SER A 20 -23.02 32.68 0.07
N GLY A 21 -21.95 33.41 -0.24
CA GLY A 21 -21.61 34.65 0.44
C GLY A 21 -20.50 35.41 -0.23
N THR A 22 -20.68 35.83 -1.49
CA THR A 22 -19.85 36.87 -2.09
C THR A 22 -20.27 38.23 -1.51
N THR A 23 -19.58 38.64 -0.45
CA THR A 23 -19.47 40.05 -0.07
C THR A 23 -17.99 40.38 -0.05
N GLN A 24 -17.60 41.23 -1.00
CA GLN A 24 -16.32 41.93 -0.96
C GLN A 24 -16.23 42.74 0.35
N ASN A 25 -15.57 42.20 1.33
CA ASN A 25 -15.06 42.99 2.44
C ASN A 25 -13.56 43.12 2.24
N SER A 26 -13.11 44.38 2.09
CA SER A 26 -11.73 44.80 2.16
C SER A 26 -11.16 44.39 3.52
N PHE A 27 -10.53 43.19 3.58
CA PHE A 27 -9.82 42.75 4.77
C PHE A 27 -8.51 43.57 4.89
N SER A 28 -8.49 44.46 5.87
CA SER A 28 -7.25 44.97 6.45
C SER A 28 -6.35 43.80 6.83
N SER A 29 -5.08 43.90 6.56
CA SER A 29 -4.02 42.89 6.68
C SER A 29 -3.68 42.49 8.13
N SER A 30 -4.66 42.20 8.97
CA SER A 30 -4.38 41.79 10.34
C SER A 30 -5.18 40.57 10.74
N THR A 31 -4.45 39.47 10.88
CA THR A 31 -4.79 38.30 11.66
C THR A 31 -5.93 37.43 11.12
N ARG A 32 -5.68 36.69 10.02
CA ARG A 32 -6.24 35.38 9.93
C ARG A 32 -5.87 34.60 11.19
N SER A 33 -6.82 34.00 11.89
CA SER A 33 -6.47 33.14 13.01
C SER A 33 -5.59 32.00 12.50
N ASN A 34 -4.65 31.52 13.30
CA ASN A 34 -3.82 30.37 12.92
C ASN A 34 -4.67 29.16 12.52
N GLN A 35 -5.86 29.03 13.11
CA GLN A 35 -6.82 27.98 12.75
C GLN A 35 -7.32 28.12 11.31
N ALA A 36 -7.80 29.31 10.92
CA ALA A 36 -8.28 29.55 9.55
C ALA A 36 -7.16 29.38 8.50
N THR A 37 -5.93 29.70 8.87
CA THR A 37 -4.78 29.43 8.01
C THR A 37 -4.51 27.94 7.88
N ALA A 38 -4.57 27.20 8.97
CA ALA A 38 -4.37 25.74 8.96
C ALA A 38 -5.43 25.04 8.11
N GLU A 39 -6.69 25.42 8.24
CA GLU A 39 -7.82 24.91 7.44
C GLU A 39 -7.61 25.16 5.93
N GLU A 40 -7.18 26.37 5.56
CA GLU A 40 -6.95 26.73 4.15
C GLU A 40 -5.72 26.03 3.58
N VAL A 41 -4.63 25.95 4.33
CA VAL A 41 -3.42 25.20 3.94
C VAL A 41 -3.77 23.73 3.72
N ALA A 42 -4.47 23.10 4.65
CA ALA A 42 -4.91 21.72 4.53
C ALA A 42 -5.84 21.51 3.32
N HIS A 43 -6.75 22.46 3.06
CA HIS A 43 -7.63 22.40 1.90
C HIS A 43 -6.86 22.47 0.57
N LEU A 44 -5.85 23.36 0.47
CA LEU A 44 -4.98 23.46 -0.71
C LEU A 44 -4.18 22.16 -0.94
N PHE A 45 -3.69 21.52 0.12
CA PHE A 45 -3.02 20.22 0.01
C PHE A 45 -3.97 19.14 -0.53
N ARG A 46 -5.21 19.06 -0.02
CA ARG A 46 -6.21 18.10 -0.52
C ARG A 46 -6.59 18.32 -1.99
N GLN A 47 -6.42 19.55 -2.48
CA GLN A 47 -6.64 19.90 -3.91
C GLN A 47 -5.42 19.67 -4.80
N GLY A 48 -4.29 19.18 -4.28
CA GLY A 48 -3.05 19.06 -5.02
C GLY A 48 -2.34 20.38 -5.32
N ARG A 49 -2.80 21.50 -4.72
CA ARG A 49 -2.24 22.88 -4.91
C ARG A 49 -1.12 23.15 -3.90
N GLN A 50 -0.12 22.28 -3.90
CA GLN A 50 0.94 22.30 -2.87
C GLN A 50 1.78 23.57 -2.85
N GLY A 51 2.12 24.09 -4.03
CA GLY A 51 2.92 25.32 -4.11
C GLY A 51 2.23 26.49 -3.40
N GLU A 52 0.92 26.60 -3.55
CA GLU A 52 0.12 27.64 -2.90
C GLU A 52 -0.03 27.38 -1.39
N ALA A 53 -0.23 26.13 -1.00
CA ALA A 53 -0.29 25.73 0.41
C ALA A 53 1.01 26.09 1.16
N VAL A 54 2.16 25.73 0.58
CA VAL A 54 3.48 26.04 1.15
C VAL A 54 3.74 27.54 1.19
N ALA A 55 3.40 28.28 0.13
CA ALA A 55 3.55 29.71 0.09
C ALA A 55 2.69 30.41 1.18
N LEU A 56 1.45 29.98 1.34
CA LEU A 56 0.55 30.49 2.38
C LEU A 56 1.09 30.19 3.78
N LEU A 57 1.55 28.98 4.03
CA LEU A 57 2.10 28.57 5.33
C LEU A 57 3.38 29.35 5.67
N ASN A 58 4.29 29.50 4.70
CA ASN A 58 5.52 30.30 4.86
C ASN A 58 5.20 31.75 5.18
N ASN A 59 4.30 32.35 4.44
CA ASN A 59 3.88 33.73 4.64
C ASN A 59 3.32 33.98 6.05
N GLN A 60 2.58 33.01 6.58
CA GLN A 60 2.02 33.09 7.93
C GLN A 60 3.05 32.83 9.04
N LYS A 61 4.12 32.10 8.73
CA LYS A 61 5.24 31.85 9.66
C LYS A 61 6.25 32.96 9.71
N GLU A 62 6.34 33.79 8.67
CA GLU A 62 7.33 34.85 8.54
C GLU A 62 7.26 35.82 9.72
N GLY A 63 8.40 36.08 10.36
CA GLY A 63 8.53 36.98 11.50
C GLY A 63 7.91 36.47 12.81
N LYS A 64 7.35 35.28 12.86
CA LYS A 64 6.73 34.72 14.09
C LYS A 64 7.73 33.94 14.94
N PRO A 65 7.57 33.96 16.28
CA PRO A 65 8.39 33.14 17.17
C PRO A 65 8.32 31.62 16.81
N PRO A 66 9.39 30.86 17.04
CA PRO A 66 9.40 29.39 16.74
C PRO A 66 8.23 28.61 17.35
N SER A 67 7.80 28.96 18.57
CA SER A 67 6.67 28.34 19.23
C SER A 67 5.33 28.53 18.48
N VAL A 68 5.15 29.71 17.86
CA VAL A 68 3.96 30.02 17.05
C VAL A 68 4.04 29.30 15.70
N GLN A 69 5.23 29.23 15.09
CA GLN A 69 5.43 28.46 13.85
C GLN A 69 5.11 26.98 14.06
N GLN A 70 5.63 26.38 15.15
CA GLN A 70 5.33 25.01 15.52
C GLN A 70 3.84 24.77 15.83
N ALA A 71 3.17 25.76 16.47
CA ALA A 71 1.74 25.64 16.73
C ALA A 71 0.94 25.64 15.41
N LEU A 72 1.32 26.46 14.44
CA LEU A 72 0.67 26.48 13.13
C LEU A 72 0.89 25.15 12.37
N ASP A 73 2.10 24.57 12.41
CA ASP A 73 2.37 23.26 11.83
C ASP A 73 1.50 22.16 12.44
N ARG A 74 1.34 22.21 13.78
CA ARG A 74 0.43 21.27 14.47
C ARG A 74 -1.03 21.43 14.03
N MET A 75 -1.49 22.67 13.84
CA MET A 75 -2.86 22.92 13.39
C MET A 75 -3.08 22.44 11.95
N VAL A 76 -2.14 22.70 11.03
CA VAL A 76 -2.18 22.18 9.65
C VAL A 76 -2.25 20.66 9.67
N SER A 77 -1.37 20.05 10.46
CA SER A 77 -1.38 18.61 10.63
C SER A 77 -2.70 18.10 11.19
N ALA A 78 -3.31 18.79 12.17
CA ALA A 78 -4.61 18.42 12.73
C ALA A 78 -5.73 18.51 11.69
N GLU A 79 -5.73 19.50 10.81
CA GLU A 79 -6.73 19.64 9.74
C GLU A 79 -6.60 18.56 8.66
N LEU A 80 -5.41 18.00 8.49
CA LEU A 80 -5.15 16.87 7.61
C LEU A 80 -5.48 15.51 8.23
N GLN A 81 -5.83 15.49 9.51
CA GLN A 81 -6.09 14.30 10.33
C GLN A 81 -7.10 13.33 9.72
N PHE A 82 -8.05 13.80 8.92
CA PHE A 82 -9.00 12.94 8.20
C PHE A 82 -8.33 12.09 7.10
N SER A 83 -7.10 12.43 6.72
CA SER A 83 -6.32 11.74 5.70
C SER A 83 -5.18 10.89 6.28
N ILE A 84 -4.82 11.12 7.55
CA ILE A 84 -3.73 10.42 8.24
C ILE A 84 -4.16 10.08 9.67
N SER A 85 -3.64 8.98 10.21
CA SER A 85 -4.04 8.53 11.56
C SER A 85 -3.57 9.47 12.67
N PRO A 86 -4.21 9.46 13.84
CA PRO A 86 -3.78 10.25 15.00
C PRO A 86 -2.32 9.99 15.44
N ASN A 87 -1.85 8.76 15.31
CA ASN A 87 -0.46 8.40 15.66
C ASN A 87 0.55 9.01 14.67
N MET A 88 0.22 9.05 13.38
CA MET A 88 1.01 9.70 12.35
C MET A 88 1.12 11.20 12.62
N MET A 89 0.05 11.82 13.10
CA MET A 89 -0.01 13.24 13.45
C MET A 89 1.01 13.65 14.50
N GLN A 90 1.13 12.88 15.57
CA GLN A 90 2.05 13.20 16.68
C GLN A 90 3.50 13.20 16.18
N THR A 91 3.79 12.37 15.20
CA THR A 91 5.11 12.24 14.60
C THR A 91 5.43 13.38 13.64
N TYR A 92 4.47 13.81 12.83
CA TYR A 92 4.63 14.98 11.95
C TYR A 92 4.96 16.24 12.73
N GLN A 93 4.45 16.38 13.96
CA GLN A 93 4.71 17.53 14.82
C GLN A 93 6.18 17.69 15.20
N SER A 94 6.96 16.60 15.17
CA SER A 94 8.37 16.60 15.60
C SER A 94 9.39 16.62 14.45
N LEU A 95 8.97 16.33 13.21
CA LEU A 95 9.87 15.98 12.12
C LEU A 95 10.08 17.06 11.06
N PHE A 96 9.18 18.03 10.96
CA PHE A 96 9.27 19.00 9.86
C PHE A 96 10.17 20.18 10.17
N ALA A 97 11.33 20.18 9.55
CA ALA A 97 12.25 21.31 9.60
C ALA A 97 11.78 22.46 8.71
N THR A 98 11.14 22.17 7.57
CA THR A 98 10.67 23.16 6.60
C THR A 98 9.28 22.87 6.06
N PRO A 99 8.50 23.89 5.65
CA PRO A 99 7.19 23.70 5.01
C PRO A 99 7.23 22.90 3.71
N ALA A 100 8.34 22.93 2.98
CA ALA A 100 8.49 22.15 1.75
C ALA A 100 8.58 20.64 2.05
N GLU A 101 9.27 20.25 3.12
CA GLU A 101 9.34 18.86 3.59
C GLU A 101 7.99 18.37 4.07
N ILE A 102 7.24 19.21 4.80
CA ILE A 102 5.86 18.94 5.21
C ILE A 102 5.01 18.65 3.96
N GLY A 103 5.05 19.52 2.96
CA GLY A 103 4.26 19.40 1.75
C GLY A 103 4.53 18.10 1.01
N THR A 104 5.81 17.72 0.87
CA THR A 104 6.21 16.49 0.20
C THR A 104 5.70 15.25 0.94
N ALA A 105 5.92 15.17 2.25
CA ALA A 105 5.51 14.04 3.05
C ALA A 105 3.97 13.86 3.06
N ILE A 106 3.22 14.96 3.25
CA ILE A 106 1.75 14.91 3.23
C ILE A 106 1.23 14.45 1.86
N ARG A 107 1.82 14.95 0.76
CA ARG A 107 1.45 14.51 -0.58
C ARG A 107 1.63 13.00 -0.72
N GLN A 108 2.80 12.46 -0.35
CA GLN A 108 3.09 11.03 -0.45
C GLN A 108 2.12 10.17 0.38
N ILE A 109 1.73 10.64 1.58
CA ILE A 109 0.76 9.94 2.42
C ILE A 109 -0.63 9.94 1.78
N ASN A 110 -1.05 11.07 1.23
CA ASN A 110 -2.36 11.18 0.58
C ASN A 110 -2.41 10.32 -0.70
N GLU A 111 -1.33 10.29 -1.48
CA GLU A 111 -1.19 9.43 -2.66
C GLU A 111 -1.21 7.96 -2.25
N ALA A 112 -0.47 7.58 -1.21
CA ALA A 112 -0.47 6.21 -0.68
C ALA A 112 -1.86 5.77 -0.19
N GLY A 113 -2.65 6.69 0.38
CA GLY A 113 -4.04 6.44 0.78
C GLY A 113 -5.06 6.50 -0.36
N SER A 114 -4.68 6.93 -1.57
CA SER A 114 -5.60 7.07 -2.71
C SER A 114 -6.08 5.73 -3.28
N GLN A 115 -7.02 5.74 -4.23
CA GLN A 115 -7.59 4.55 -4.85
C GLN A 115 -7.47 4.59 -6.40
N PRO A 116 -6.56 3.83 -7.02
CA PRO A 116 -5.41 3.12 -6.46
C PRO A 116 -4.31 4.08 -6.00
N PRO A 117 -3.44 3.70 -5.04
CA PRO A 117 -2.29 4.52 -4.68
C PRO A 117 -1.29 4.59 -5.83
N GLU A 118 -0.50 5.66 -5.90
CA GLU A 118 0.68 5.69 -6.77
C GLU A 118 1.84 4.94 -6.10
N MET A 119 2.80 4.45 -6.90
CA MET A 119 4.04 3.89 -6.36
C MET A 119 4.81 5.00 -5.64
N PRO A 120 4.96 4.95 -4.31
CA PRO A 120 5.51 6.09 -3.58
C PRO A 120 7.01 6.27 -3.86
N ASP A 121 7.44 7.52 -4.10
CA ASP A 121 8.85 7.86 -4.10
C ASP A 121 9.30 8.14 -2.65
N THR A 122 9.93 7.16 -2.05
CA THR A 122 10.41 7.20 -0.68
C THR A 122 11.89 7.57 -0.55
N SER A 123 12.57 7.82 -1.66
CA SER A 123 14.03 8.00 -1.71
C SER A 123 14.56 9.16 -0.86
N THR A 124 13.76 10.22 -0.69
CA THR A 124 14.13 11.42 0.08
C THR A 124 13.45 11.50 1.45
N LEU A 125 12.62 10.51 1.79
CA LEU A 125 11.85 10.49 3.03
C LEU A 125 12.69 9.96 4.19
N THR A 126 12.44 10.51 5.39
CA THR A 126 12.96 9.95 6.64
C THR A 126 12.28 8.62 6.94
N GLU A 127 12.88 7.81 7.82
CA GLU A 127 12.33 6.52 8.26
C GLU A 127 10.87 6.66 8.75
N GLN A 128 10.60 7.69 9.54
CA GLN A 128 9.25 7.97 10.03
C GLN A 128 8.29 8.33 8.90
N GLN A 129 8.71 9.15 7.94
CA GLN A 129 7.87 9.51 6.80
C GLN A 129 7.57 8.31 5.90
N LYS A 130 8.55 7.43 5.71
CA LYS A 130 8.34 6.14 5.03
C LYS A 130 7.32 5.28 5.75
N PHE A 131 7.47 5.15 7.08
CA PHE A 131 6.50 4.43 7.90
C PHE A 131 5.09 4.99 7.71
N ASP A 132 4.93 6.31 7.73
CA ASP A 132 3.64 6.98 7.60
C ASP A 132 3.00 6.73 6.22
N VAL A 133 3.80 6.70 5.14
CA VAL A 133 3.35 6.33 3.80
C VAL A 133 2.78 4.91 3.78
N TYR A 134 3.55 3.92 4.25
CA TYR A 134 3.09 2.53 4.25
C TYR A 134 1.97 2.27 5.26
N ALA A 135 1.99 2.94 6.40
CA ALA A 135 0.91 2.90 7.38
C ALA A 135 -0.41 3.44 6.81
N SER A 136 -0.37 4.49 5.97
CA SER A 136 -1.55 4.99 5.26
C SER A 136 -2.15 3.93 4.32
N ILE A 137 -1.31 3.16 3.64
CA ILE A 137 -1.77 2.03 2.82
C ILE A 137 -2.45 0.97 3.68
N VAL A 138 -1.83 0.56 4.80
CA VAL A 138 -2.45 -0.41 5.71
C VAL A 138 -3.80 0.08 6.24
N GLN A 139 -3.91 1.36 6.58
CA GLN A 139 -5.15 1.95 7.09
C GLN A 139 -6.27 2.05 6.06
N THR A 140 -5.94 2.19 4.79
CA THR A 140 -6.91 2.35 3.70
C THR A 140 -7.21 1.07 2.95
N ARG A 141 -6.29 0.10 2.97
CA ARG A 141 -6.35 -1.15 2.19
C ARG A 141 -6.33 -2.40 3.04
N GLY A 142 -5.69 -2.33 4.21
CA GLY A 142 -5.65 -3.45 5.15
C GLY A 142 -7.02 -3.71 5.77
N ASP A 143 -7.27 -4.97 6.10
CA ASP A 143 -8.42 -5.33 6.91
C ASP A 143 -8.26 -4.87 8.38
N GLN A 144 -9.30 -5.09 9.19
CA GLN A 144 -9.27 -4.69 10.60
C GLN A 144 -8.14 -5.37 11.40
N ALA A 145 -7.74 -6.60 11.02
CA ALA A 145 -6.66 -7.30 11.68
C ALA A 145 -5.31 -6.62 11.41
N ALA A 146 -5.02 -6.27 10.15
CA ALA A 146 -3.82 -5.52 9.79
C ALA A 146 -3.78 -4.14 10.44
N GLN A 147 -4.91 -3.42 10.50
CA GLN A 147 -5.00 -2.12 11.16
C GLN A 147 -4.75 -2.22 12.67
N ASN A 148 -5.29 -3.26 13.32
CA ASN A 148 -5.04 -3.51 14.74
C ASN A 148 -3.57 -3.86 15.01
N ASP A 149 -2.97 -4.71 14.17
CA ASP A 149 -1.56 -5.08 14.30
C ASP A 149 -0.66 -3.86 14.13
N LEU A 150 -0.94 -2.99 13.14
CA LEU A 150 -0.25 -1.72 12.99
C LEU A 150 -0.33 -0.85 14.25
N ALA A 151 -1.53 -0.73 14.83
CA ALA A 151 -1.76 0.06 16.03
C ALA A 151 -1.02 -0.50 17.26
N ASN A 152 -0.86 -1.83 17.32
CA ASN A 152 -0.17 -2.53 18.40
C ASN A 152 1.36 -2.63 18.21
N GLY A 153 1.89 -2.12 17.09
CA GLY A 153 3.32 -2.12 16.78
C GLY A 153 3.84 -3.45 16.22
N SER A 154 2.94 -4.38 15.86
CA SER A 154 3.32 -5.61 15.16
C SER A 154 3.91 -5.30 13.78
N SER A 155 4.75 -6.21 13.27
CA SER A 155 5.27 -6.10 11.91
C SER A 155 4.17 -6.41 10.89
N ILE A 156 4.04 -5.53 9.89
CA ILE A 156 3.11 -5.67 8.76
C ILE A 156 3.93 -5.75 7.47
N ILE A 157 3.50 -6.58 6.54
CA ILE A 157 4.09 -6.67 5.21
C ILE A 157 3.16 -5.96 4.23
N VAL A 158 3.66 -4.94 3.53
CA VAL A 158 2.93 -4.17 2.52
C VAL A 158 3.51 -4.49 1.15
N GLY A 159 2.71 -5.06 0.26
CA GLY A 159 3.07 -5.33 -1.13
C GLY A 159 2.42 -4.31 -2.07
N LEU A 160 3.21 -3.75 -2.96
CA LEU A 160 2.79 -2.81 -3.99
C LEU A 160 3.06 -3.43 -5.35
N ARG A 161 2.01 -3.71 -6.10
CA ARG A 161 2.06 -4.29 -7.44
C ARG A 161 2.00 -3.20 -8.51
N ALA A 162 3.03 -3.10 -9.33
CA ALA A 162 2.96 -2.44 -10.62
C ALA A 162 2.51 -3.45 -11.68
N GLU A 163 1.38 -3.23 -12.35
CA GLU A 163 0.83 -4.19 -13.31
C GLU A 163 1.77 -4.34 -14.50
N THR A 164 2.44 -5.46 -14.63
CA THR A 164 3.39 -5.75 -15.70
C THR A 164 3.06 -7.07 -16.38
N SER A 165 3.20 -7.13 -17.71
CA SER A 165 2.94 -8.34 -18.47
C SER A 165 3.84 -9.51 -18.03
N THR A 166 3.25 -10.69 -17.83
CA THR A 166 4.01 -11.92 -17.52
C THR A 166 4.98 -12.32 -18.62
N LEU A 167 4.78 -11.82 -19.85
CA LEU A 167 5.70 -12.00 -20.99
C LEU A 167 6.95 -11.12 -20.90
N ALA A 168 7.01 -10.14 -20.01
CA ALA A 168 8.18 -9.30 -19.83
C ALA A 168 9.44 -10.14 -19.59
N ASN A 169 10.61 -9.63 -20.06
CA ASN A 169 11.89 -10.31 -19.96
C ASN A 169 11.88 -11.72 -20.63
N ASN A 170 11.25 -11.83 -21.80
CA ASN A 170 11.05 -13.10 -22.53
C ASN A 170 10.34 -14.15 -21.66
N GLY A 171 9.25 -13.76 -21.03
CA GLY A 171 8.43 -14.61 -20.18
C GLY A 171 9.04 -14.99 -18.84
N ARG A 172 10.19 -14.40 -18.46
CA ARG A 172 10.89 -14.68 -17.20
C ARG A 172 10.42 -13.84 -16.04
N GLY A 173 9.55 -12.84 -16.30
CA GLY A 173 9.11 -11.84 -15.34
C GLY A 173 10.18 -10.81 -15.00
N VAL A 174 9.76 -9.77 -14.32
CA VAL A 174 10.60 -8.64 -13.87
C VAL A 174 10.40 -8.42 -12.37
N TYR A 175 11.39 -7.78 -11.75
CA TYR A 175 11.32 -7.37 -10.34
C TYR A 175 11.08 -5.87 -10.28
N ASP A 176 9.86 -5.44 -10.51
CA ASP A 176 9.43 -4.04 -10.57
C ASP A 176 8.38 -3.66 -9.54
N ASP A 177 7.99 -4.62 -8.71
CA ASP A 177 7.14 -4.41 -7.55
C ASP A 177 7.93 -4.02 -6.31
N ARG A 178 7.21 -3.72 -5.23
CA ARG A 178 7.83 -3.38 -3.95
C ARG A 178 7.18 -4.15 -2.81
N ILE A 179 8.00 -4.52 -1.82
CA ILE A 179 7.54 -4.89 -0.49
C ILE A 179 8.16 -3.92 0.52
N ALA A 180 7.39 -3.54 1.52
CA ALA A 180 7.89 -2.93 2.73
C ALA A 180 7.47 -3.78 3.95
N VAL A 181 8.40 -3.99 4.88
CA VAL A 181 8.10 -4.53 6.21
C VAL A 181 8.16 -3.36 7.18
N ILE A 182 7.06 -3.06 7.81
CA ILE A 182 6.93 -1.93 8.73
C ILE A 182 6.56 -2.39 10.13
N SER A 183 7.15 -1.75 11.14
CA SER A 183 6.80 -2.01 12.54
C SER A 183 7.07 -0.78 13.41
N ARG A 184 6.56 -0.82 14.64
CA ARG A 184 6.83 0.21 15.65
C ARG A 184 7.13 -0.48 16.99
N ASP A 185 8.22 -0.10 17.62
CA ASP A 185 8.55 -0.62 18.95
C ASP A 185 7.71 0.03 20.07
N THR A 186 7.82 -0.50 21.27
CA THR A 186 7.10 0.01 22.46
C THR A 186 7.52 1.41 22.88
N ASN A 187 8.65 1.92 22.40
CA ASN A 187 9.13 3.29 22.64
C ASN A 187 8.63 4.27 21.57
N GLY A 188 7.93 3.78 20.55
CA GLY A 188 7.44 4.56 19.44
C GLY A 188 8.41 4.70 18.26
N ASN A 189 9.60 4.09 18.32
CA ASN A 189 10.52 4.07 17.20
C ASN A 189 9.95 3.21 16.08
N VAL A 190 10.06 3.68 14.86
CA VAL A 190 9.59 2.96 13.68
C VAL A 190 10.74 2.26 12.98
N ASN A 191 10.42 1.18 12.29
CA ASN A 191 11.31 0.48 11.38
C ASN A 191 10.61 0.27 10.03
N VAL A 192 11.30 0.56 8.93
CA VAL A 192 10.82 0.35 7.56
C VAL A 192 11.92 -0.26 6.72
N ASP A 193 11.76 -1.51 6.38
CA ASP A 193 12.63 -2.20 5.45
C ASP A 193 11.95 -2.28 4.07
N GLU A 194 12.51 -1.61 3.08
CA GLU A 194 12.02 -1.60 1.70
C GLU A 194 12.80 -2.57 0.83
N PHE A 195 12.06 -3.33 0.01
CA PHE A 195 12.57 -4.28 -0.97
C PHE A 195 12.04 -3.89 -2.34
N LEU A 196 12.93 -3.38 -3.19
CA LEU A 196 12.58 -2.77 -4.48
C LEU A 196 12.74 -3.75 -5.66
N GLN A 197 13.22 -4.96 -5.40
CA GLN A 197 13.37 -6.02 -6.38
C GLN A 197 12.43 -7.18 -6.02
N VAL A 198 11.15 -6.97 -6.27
CA VAL A 198 10.06 -7.90 -5.96
C VAL A 198 9.24 -8.14 -7.23
N ALA A 199 8.65 -9.33 -7.36
CA ALA A 199 7.62 -9.63 -8.34
C ALA A 199 6.42 -10.25 -7.63
N THR A 200 5.25 -9.71 -7.84
CA THR A 200 3.97 -10.24 -7.34
C THR A 200 3.15 -10.89 -8.45
N GLU A 201 3.60 -10.75 -9.70
CA GLU A 201 3.10 -11.47 -10.86
C GLU A 201 3.84 -12.79 -11.08
N PRO A 202 3.18 -13.76 -11.69
CA PRO A 202 3.85 -14.95 -12.19
C PRO A 202 4.73 -14.63 -13.41
N SER A 203 5.64 -15.53 -13.74
CA SER A 203 6.32 -15.53 -15.03
C SER A 203 5.57 -16.39 -16.04
N ALA A 204 5.52 -15.99 -17.30
CA ALA A 204 4.87 -16.75 -18.37
C ALA A 204 5.49 -18.14 -18.59
N GLN A 205 6.66 -18.42 -18.03
CA GLN A 205 7.31 -19.73 -18.10
C GLN A 205 6.46 -20.88 -17.56
N TYR A 206 5.45 -20.56 -16.77
CA TYR A 206 4.55 -21.55 -16.14
C TYR A 206 3.11 -21.45 -16.64
N ASP A 207 2.83 -20.57 -17.62
CA ASP A 207 1.51 -20.37 -18.20
C ASP A 207 1.33 -21.24 -19.44
N ALA A 208 0.42 -22.20 -19.37
CA ALA A 208 0.12 -23.11 -20.47
C ALA A 208 -0.55 -22.38 -21.65
N ASN A 209 -1.33 -21.32 -21.40
CA ASN A 209 -1.94 -20.48 -22.43
C ASN A 209 -0.91 -19.74 -23.28
N LEU A 210 0.29 -19.54 -22.75
CA LEU A 210 1.42 -18.89 -23.41
C LEU A 210 2.55 -19.87 -23.81
N ALA A 211 2.33 -21.17 -23.77
CA ALA A 211 3.36 -22.18 -24.02
C ALA A 211 4.04 -22.04 -25.39
N ASN A 212 3.29 -21.61 -26.41
CA ASN A 212 3.76 -21.44 -27.77
C ASN A 212 4.04 -19.99 -28.18
N HIS A 213 3.98 -19.04 -27.21
CA HIS A 213 4.25 -17.63 -27.50
C HIS A 213 5.74 -17.44 -27.84
N PRO A 214 6.09 -16.70 -28.93
CA PRO A 214 7.47 -16.58 -29.40
C PRO A 214 8.40 -15.91 -28.38
N ASP A 215 7.85 -15.04 -27.52
CA ASP A 215 8.61 -14.34 -26.48
C ASP A 215 8.56 -15.08 -25.12
N ASN A 216 8.16 -16.34 -25.09
CA ASN A 216 8.09 -17.11 -23.85
C ASN A 216 9.12 -18.27 -23.84
N HIS A 217 9.84 -18.40 -22.76
CA HIS A 217 10.67 -19.56 -22.46
C HIS A 217 9.89 -20.55 -21.58
N PHE A 218 8.81 -21.12 -22.13
CA PHE A 218 7.97 -22.05 -21.41
C PHE A 218 8.73 -23.21 -20.78
N ARG A 219 8.40 -23.58 -19.56
CA ARG A 219 9.04 -24.65 -18.79
C ARG A 219 8.07 -25.78 -18.45
N ARG A 220 6.91 -25.44 -17.91
CA ARG A 220 5.86 -26.40 -17.51
C ARG A 220 4.58 -25.66 -17.16
N SER A 221 3.45 -26.31 -17.23
CA SER A 221 2.16 -25.80 -16.77
C SER A 221 2.08 -25.78 -15.24
N VAL A 222 1.57 -24.67 -14.70
CA VAL A 222 1.15 -24.54 -13.31
C VAL A 222 -0.13 -23.72 -13.31
N GLY A 223 -1.14 -24.17 -12.58
CA GLY A 223 -2.43 -23.50 -12.50
C GLY A 223 -3.54 -24.49 -12.31
N GLU A 224 -4.76 -24.03 -12.48
CA GLU A 224 -6.00 -24.78 -12.40
C GLU A 224 -6.85 -24.41 -13.61
N ASP A 225 -7.43 -25.39 -14.27
CA ASP A 225 -8.32 -25.16 -15.41
C ASP A 225 -9.68 -24.61 -14.92
N VAL A 226 -9.78 -23.30 -14.87
CA VAL A 226 -11.02 -22.61 -14.44
C VAL A 226 -11.94 -22.29 -15.61
N THR A 227 -11.43 -22.37 -16.83
CA THR A 227 -12.22 -22.15 -18.07
C THR A 227 -12.89 -23.44 -18.57
N GLY A 228 -12.41 -24.61 -18.17
CA GLY A 228 -12.92 -25.92 -18.58
C GLY A 228 -12.46 -26.31 -19.98
N ASP A 229 -11.40 -25.73 -20.51
CA ASP A 229 -10.86 -26.02 -21.85
C ASP A 229 -9.75 -27.09 -21.84
N GLY A 230 -9.37 -27.57 -20.66
CA GLY A 230 -8.32 -28.57 -20.46
C GLY A 230 -6.92 -27.96 -20.33
N ILE A 231 -6.79 -26.64 -20.31
CA ILE A 231 -5.53 -25.92 -20.13
C ILE A 231 -5.48 -25.35 -18.71
N PRO A 232 -4.45 -25.63 -17.90
CA PRO A 232 -4.31 -25.01 -16.58
C PRO A 232 -4.08 -23.49 -16.68
N ASP A 233 -4.94 -22.72 -16.04
CA ASP A 233 -4.87 -21.27 -15.95
C ASP A 233 -3.98 -20.86 -14.79
N GLN A 234 -2.89 -20.16 -15.09
CA GLN A 234 -1.97 -19.68 -14.07
C GLN A 234 -2.66 -18.63 -13.18
N GLY A 235 -2.32 -18.61 -11.89
CA GLY A 235 -2.93 -17.68 -10.93
C GLY A 235 -1.93 -16.81 -10.22
N ARG A 236 -2.40 -15.67 -9.69
CA ARG A 236 -1.70 -14.82 -8.74
C ARG A 236 -2.61 -14.41 -7.59
N LEU A 237 -2.04 -14.02 -6.45
CA LEU A 237 -2.83 -13.42 -5.39
C LEU A 237 -3.47 -12.12 -5.91
N ALA A 238 -4.78 -11.97 -5.73
CA ALA A 238 -5.47 -10.73 -6.06
C ALA A 238 -4.96 -9.59 -5.20
N ALA A 239 -4.95 -8.38 -5.75
CA ALA A 239 -4.63 -7.17 -5.00
C ALA A 239 -5.84 -6.65 -4.18
N SER A 240 -5.62 -5.58 -3.41
CA SER A 240 -6.63 -4.95 -2.54
C SER A 240 -7.18 -5.89 -1.46
N GLN A 241 -6.31 -6.72 -0.89
CA GLN A 241 -6.66 -7.68 0.16
C GLN A 241 -5.56 -7.83 1.21
N THR A 242 -5.95 -8.39 2.35
CA THR A 242 -5.05 -8.78 3.43
C THR A 242 -5.06 -10.29 3.57
N ILE A 243 -3.88 -10.90 3.65
CA ILE A 243 -3.70 -12.34 3.81
C ILE A 243 -2.83 -12.59 5.03
N GLN A 244 -3.30 -13.39 5.96
CA GLN A 244 -2.48 -13.84 7.07
C GLN A 244 -1.47 -14.88 6.62
N MET A 245 -0.19 -14.57 6.81
CA MET A 245 0.94 -15.41 6.45
C MET A 245 1.64 -15.94 7.71
N TYR A 246 2.26 -17.11 7.59
CA TYR A 246 3.10 -17.69 8.63
C TYR A 246 4.39 -18.23 8.03
N GLU A 247 5.42 -18.37 8.87
CA GLU A 247 6.70 -18.94 8.45
C GLU A 247 6.58 -20.44 8.15
N ASP A 248 7.09 -20.85 7.00
CA ASP A 248 7.19 -22.23 6.54
C ASP A 248 8.46 -22.37 5.69
N THR A 249 8.61 -23.50 5.02
CA THR A 249 9.77 -23.76 4.18
C THR A 249 9.41 -23.73 2.70
N HIS A 250 10.38 -23.30 1.89
CA HIS A 250 10.34 -23.47 0.44
C HIS A 250 10.85 -24.87 0.07
N HIS A 251 10.21 -25.52 -0.94
CA HIS A 251 10.56 -26.89 -1.34
C HIS A 251 11.94 -27.03 -2.04
N ASN A 252 12.55 -25.92 -2.44
CA ASN A 252 13.84 -25.95 -3.13
C ASN A 252 14.82 -24.93 -2.49
N PRO A 253 15.56 -25.36 -1.46
CA PRO A 253 16.53 -24.50 -0.78
C PRO A 253 17.69 -24.05 -1.69
N ALA A 254 17.96 -24.72 -2.79
CA ALA A 254 19.06 -24.38 -3.67
C ALA A 254 18.83 -23.08 -4.48
N SER A 255 17.57 -22.68 -4.70
CA SER A 255 17.25 -21.46 -5.42
C SER A 255 17.31 -20.19 -4.56
N ALA A 256 17.31 -20.34 -3.24
CA ALA A 256 17.13 -19.26 -2.27
C ALA A 256 18.45 -18.78 -1.62
N GLY A 257 19.60 -18.90 -2.28
CA GLY A 257 20.86 -18.47 -1.68
C GLY A 257 21.23 -19.23 -0.40
N GLY A 258 20.63 -20.41 -0.17
CA GLY A 258 20.80 -21.24 1.02
C GLY A 258 19.72 -21.10 2.09
N SER A 259 18.83 -20.09 2.02
CA SER A 259 17.68 -20.00 2.90
C SER A 259 16.53 -20.87 2.39
N ASN A 260 15.90 -21.60 3.30
CA ASN A 260 14.68 -22.37 3.04
C ASN A 260 13.41 -21.63 3.54
N PHE A 261 13.56 -20.38 3.92
CA PHE A 261 12.47 -19.55 4.43
C PHE A 261 11.41 -19.28 3.37
N ALA A 262 10.17 -19.31 3.76
CA ALA A 262 9.04 -18.80 2.99
C ALA A 262 7.93 -18.36 3.94
N LEU A 263 7.13 -17.39 3.53
CA LEU A 263 5.85 -17.11 4.15
C LEU A 263 4.73 -17.74 3.31
N ARG A 264 3.76 -18.37 3.97
CA ARG A 264 2.59 -18.98 3.34
C ARG A 264 1.30 -18.50 3.97
N PRO A 265 0.18 -18.50 3.24
CA PRO A 265 -1.14 -18.31 3.86
C PRO A 265 -1.34 -19.28 5.01
N THR A 266 -1.83 -18.78 6.14
CA THR A 266 -2.18 -19.63 7.29
C THR A 266 -3.31 -20.59 6.92
N PRO A 267 -3.44 -21.77 7.55
CA PRO A 267 -4.60 -22.62 7.36
C PRO A 267 -5.93 -21.89 7.63
N GLN A 268 -5.93 -20.96 8.57
CA GLN A 268 -7.10 -20.14 8.87
C GLN A 268 -7.43 -19.19 7.70
N ALA A 269 -6.45 -18.52 7.12
CA ALA A 269 -6.64 -17.64 5.96
C ALA A 269 -7.25 -18.41 4.79
N VAL A 270 -6.73 -19.60 4.50
CA VAL A 270 -7.26 -20.50 3.47
C VAL A 270 -8.70 -20.91 3.76
N ASN A 271 -8.98 -21.38 4.99
CA ASN A 271 -10.32 -21.85 5.35
C ASN A 271 -11.37 -20.72 5.41
N GLN A 272 -10.95 -19.49 5.65
CA GLN A 272 -11.83 -18.31 5.67
C GLN A 272 -11.94 -17.62 4.32
N GLY A 273 -11.23 -18.09 3.30
CA GLY A 273 -11.17 -17.43 1.99
C GLY A 273 -10.61 -16.02 2.08
N GLN A 274 -9.61 -15.79 2.95
CA GLN A 274 -8.91 -14.51 2.98
C GLN A 274 -8.15 -14.29 1.69
N GLY A 275 -8.60 -13.28 0.94
CA GLY A 275 -8.01 -13.01 -0.34
C GLY A 275 -8.54 -13.89 -1.48
N GLY A 276 -8.31 -13.44 -2.69
CA GLY A 276 -8.68 -14.15 -3.91
C GLY A 276 -7.47 -14.48 -4.77
N VAL A 277 -7.71 -15.23 -5.80
CA VAL A 277 -6.74 -15.57 -6.85
C VAL A 277 -7.29 -15.08 -8.18
N GLU A 278 -6.51 -14.26 -8.87
CA GLU A 278 -6.77 -13.83 -10.25
C GLU A 278 -6.12 -14.80 -11.22
N ARG A 279 -6.78 -15.05 -12.37
CA ARG A 279 -6.35 -16.06 -13.35
C ARG A 279 -5.96 -15.43 -14.68
N PHE A 280 -4.94 -16.00 -15.32
CA PHE A 280 -4.44 -15.65 -16.65
C PHE A 280 -5.06 -16.59 -17.66
N THR A 281 -6.25 -16.26 -18.14
CA THR A 281 -7.05 -17.12 -19.04
C THR A 281 -7.00 -16.65 -20.50
N ALA A 282 -6.60 -15.40 -20.75
CA ALA A 282 -6.66 -14.79 -22.07
C ALA A 282 -5.43 -15.02 -22.97
N GLY A 283 -4.35 -15.63 -22.44
CA GLY A 283 -3.13 -15.89 -23.21
C GLY A 283 -2.42 -14.63 -23.75
N ASN A 284 -2.56 -13.49 -23.06
CA ASN A 284 -1.99 -12.20 -23.45
C ASN A 284 -0.97 -11.65 -22.45
N GLY A 285 -0.69 -12.39 -21.38
CA GLY A 285 0.24 -12.01 -20.32
C GLY A 285 -0.33 -11.07 -19.27
N TYR A 286 -1.64 -10.86 -19.26
CA TYR A 286 -2.37 -10.08 -18.26
C TYR A 286 -3.53 -10.89 -17.68
N VAL A 287 -3.96 -10.50 -16.50
CA VAL A 287 -5.16 -11.07 -15.88
C VAL A 287 -6.38 -10.73 -16.73
N ASP A 288 -7.26 -11.69 -16.88
CA ASP A 288 -8.55 -11.48 -17.52
C ASP A 288 -9.53 -10.84 -16.53
N SER A 289 -9.82 -9.57 -16.72
CA SER A 289 -10.76 -8.82 -15.88
C SER A 289 -12.22 -9.32 -15.98
N SER A 290 -12.55 -10.14 -16.99
CA SER A 290 -13.86 -10.79 -17.12
C SER A 290 -14.00 -12.01 -16.22
N ASN A 291 -12.89 -12.54 -15.68
CA ASN A 291 -12.84 -13.63 -14.73
C ASN A 291 -12.37 -13.11 -13.36
N PRO A 292 -13.30 -12.64 -12.51
CA PRO A 292 -12.94 -12.00 -11.26
C PRO A 292 -12.26 -12.98 -10.30
N ALA A 293 -11.39 -12.43 -9.45
CA ALA A 293 -10.71 -13.21 -8.40
C ALA A 293 -11.70 -13.97 -7.51
N THR A 294 -11.37 -15.23 -7.22
CA THR A 294 -12.16 -16.08 -6.32
C THR A 294 -11.41 -16.36 -5.03
N SER A 295 -12.09 -16.28 -3.90
CA SER A 295 -11.52 -16.59 -2.57
C SER A 295 -11.27 -18.08 -2.37
N ASP A 296 -12.01 -18.93 -3.08
CA ASP A 296 -11.95 -20.38 -2.92
C ASP A 296 -10.66 -20.98 -3.48
N ASP A 297 -9.97 -20.23 -4.35
CA ASP A 297 -8.71 -20.67 -4.97
C ASP A 297 -7.48 -20.42 -4.10
N LEU A 298 -7.59 -19.61 -3.03
CA LEU A 298 -6.48 -19.38 -2.13
C LEU A 298 -6.05 -20.71 -1.48
N ASN A 299 -4.79 -21.02 -1.59
CA ASN A 299 -4.22 -22.21 -0.98
C ASN A 299 -2.79 -21.98 -0.48
N ARG A 300 -2.24 -22.96 0.22
CA ARG A 300 -0.91 -22.89 0.83
C ARG A 300 0.24 -23.01 -0.17
N THR A 301 -0.02 -23.13 -1.46
CA THR A 301 1.04 -23.14 -2.48
C THR A 301 1.51 -21.72 -2.82
N PHE A 302 0.65 -20.72 -2.68
CA PHE A 302 1.06 -19.30 -2.74
C PHE A 302 2.00 -18.95 -1.60
N LYS A 303 3.02 -18.18 -1.87
CA LYS A 303 4.05 -17.84 -0.86
C LYS A 303 4.78 -16.55 -1.22
N ILE A 304 5.48 -16.03 -0.21
CA ILE A 304 6.56 -15.06 -0.40
C ILE A 304 7.86 -15.84 -0.23
N HIS A 305 8.70 -15.89 -1.27
CA HIS A 305 9.96 -16.64 -1.24
C HIS A 305 11.03 -16.00 -2.13
N ALA A 306 12.27 -16.51 -2.07
CA ALA A 306 13.30 -16.08 -3.00
C ALA A 306 12.97 -16.50 -4.43
N GLY A 307 13.11 -15.60 -5.37
CA GLY A 307 13.13 -15.91 -6.78
C GLY A 307 14.52 -16.35 -7.25
N SER A 308 14.84 -16.11 -8.51
CA SER A 308 16.16 -16.37 -9.06
C SER A 308 16.83 -15.09 -9.56
N ARG A 309 18.15 -15.16 -9.84
CA ARG A 309 18.89 -13.96 -10.28
C ARG A 309 18.56 -13.48 -11.69
N THR A 310 18.01 -14.34 -12.52
CA THR A 310 17.80 -14.08 -13.95
C THR A 310 16.33 -14.12 -14.35
N ASN A 311 15.46 -14.56 -13.46
CA ASN A 311 14.02 -14.58 -13.63
C ASN A 311 13.35 -14.50 -12.26
N THR A 312 12.06 -14.18 -12.22
CA THR A 312 11.32 -14.15 -10.96
C THR A 312 11.06 -15.55 -10.41
N ASP A 313 11.11 -16.58 -11.25
CA ASP A 313 10.83 -18.00 -10.94
C ASP A 313 9.48 -18.19 -10.22
N SER A 314 8.53 -17.31 -10.54
CA SER A 314 7.20 -17.26 -9.95
C SER A 314 6.19 -18.02 -10.81
N ALA A 315 5.48 -18.93 -10.19
CA ALA A 315 4.31 -19.58 -10.78
C ALA A 315 2.99 -19.04 -10.20
N GLY A 316 3.03 -17.83 -9.63
CA GLY A 316 1.92 -17.15 -8.94
C GLY A 316 2.29 -16.64 -7.55
N CYS A 317 3.47 -16.97 -7.05
CA CYS A 317 3.97 -16.52 -5.77
C CYS A 317 4.49 -15.08 -5.84
N THR A 318 4.53 -14.40 -4.71
CA THR A 318 5.36 -13.21 -4.55
C THR A 318 6.81 -13.65 -4.41
N THR A 319 7.71 -13.10 -5.22
CA THR A 319 9.14 -13.45 -5.18
C THR A 319 10.00 -12.23 -4.95
N ILE A 320 11.04 -12.40 -4.15
CA ILE A 320 12.02 -11.35 -3.84
C ILE A 320 13.34 -11.78 -4.46
N HIS A 321 14.04 -10.82 -5.07
CA HIS A 321 15.34 -11.09 -5.68
C HIS A 321 16.33 -11.65 -4.62
N PRO A 322 17.13 -12.67 -4.95
CA PRO A 322 18.01 -13.34 -3.97
C PRO A 322 18.98 -12.42 -3.23
N ASN A 323 19.37 -11.29 -3.80
CA ASN A 323 20.24 -10.32 -3.13
C ASN A 323 19.58 -9.66 -1.92
N ASP A 324 18.25 -9.53 -1.93
CA ASP A 324 17.47 -8.88 -0.88
C ASP A 324 16.80 -9.88 0.07
N PHE A 325 16.74 -11.15 -0.30
CA PHE A 325 15.88 -12.11 0.38
C PHE A 325 16.30 -12.41 1.83
N VAL A 326 17.61 -12.50 2.10
CA VAL A 326 18.10 -12.69 3.49
C VAL A 326 17.73 -11.50 4.36
N ARG A 327 17.88 -10.28 3.83
CA ARG A 327 17.46 -9.06 4.54
C ARG A 327 15.96 -9.04 4.79
N PHE A 328 15.14 -9.54 3.85
CA PHE A 328 13.71 -9.69 4.05
C PHE A 328 13.38 -10.69 5.17
N GLU A 329 14.03 -11.85 5.18
CA GLU A 329 13.89 -12.86 6.24
C GLU A 329 14.22 -12.27 7.62
N ASP A 330 15.34 -11.55 7.73
CA ASP A 330 15.75 -10.88 8.96
C ASP A 330 14.74 -9.82 9.39
N SER A 331 14.26 -9.00 8.44
CA SER A 331 13.28 -7.96 8.70
C SER A 331 11.95 -8.51 9.23
N VAL A 332 11.45 -9.58 8.64
CA VAL A 332 10.22 -10.26 9.10
C VAL A 332 10.39 -10.81 10.52
N ARG A 333 11.56 -11.33 10.87
CA ARG A 333 11.86 -11.91 12.18
C ARG A 333 12.28 -10.91 13.25
N THR A 334 12.44 -9.64 12.90
CA THR A 334 12.89 -8.60 13.85
C THR A 334 11.97 -8.49 15.06
N ASN A 335 10.66 -8.64 14.89
CA ASN A 335 9.71 -8.63 15.97
C ASN A 335 9.63 -10.01 16.65
N SER A 336 10.50 -10.23 17.62
CA SER A 336 10.64 -11.52 18.32
C SER A 336 9.32 -11.94 18.97
N GLY A 337 8.83 -13.12 18.59
CA GLY A 337 7.58 -13.69 19.11
C GLY A 337 6.36 -13.54 18.20
N GLN A 338 6.44 -12.74 17.14
CA GLN A 338 5.41 -12.74 16.11
C GLN A 338 5.58 -13.97 15.22
N THR A 339 4.49 -14.69 15.00
CA THR A 339 4.47 -15.93 14.20
C THR A 339 3.48 -15.88 13.03
N ILE A 340 2.65 -14.83 12.99
CA ILE A 340 1.69 -14.55 11.93
C ILE A 340 1.87 -13.09 11.51
N TRP A 341 1.93 -12.85 10.21
CA TRP A 341 2.06 -11.52 9.62
C TRP A 341 0.88 -11.25 8.70
N ASN A 342 0.30 -10.07 8.80
CA ASN A 342 -0.65 -9.59 7.80
C ASN A 342 0.13 -9.07 6.58
N TYR A 343 -0.15 -9.66 5.42
CA TYR A 343 0.33 -9.23 4.11
C TYR A 343 -0.77 -8.45 3.42
N VAL A 344 -0.60 -7.13 3.33
CA VAL A 344 -1.51 -6.21 2.63
C VAL A 344 -0.96 -6.00 1.23
N LEU A 345 -1.61 -6.60 0.23
CA LEU A 345 -1.23 -6.48 -1.17
C LEU A 345 -2.18 -5.51 -1.88
N THR A 346 -1.64 -4.51 -2.56
CA THR A 346 -2.41 -3.55 -3.35
C THR A 346 -1.77 -3.27 -4.70
N GLU A 347 -2.59 -3.00 -5.70
CA GLU A 347 -2.11 -2.44 -6.96
C GLU A 347 -1.80 -0.96 -6.78
N VAL A 348 -0.82 -0.51 -7.54
CA VAL A 348 -0.50 0.91 -7.67
C VAL A 348 -0.80 1.37 -9.09
N SER A 349 -1.23 2.62 -9.22
CA SER A 349 -1.38 3.23 -10.54
C SER A 349 0.00 3.42 -11.18
N PRO A 350 0.08 3.26 -12.51
CA PRO A 350 1.33 3.43 -13.25
C PRO A 350 1.85 4.87 -13.23
#